data_e364c6e0d2fc134c0c6cd994868197c6
#
_entry.id   e364c6e0d2fc134c0c6cd994868197c6
#
_cell.length_a   1.000
_cell.length_b   1.000
_cell.length_c   1.000
_cell.angle_alpha   90.00
_cell.angle_beta   90.00
_cell.angle_gamma   90.00
#
_symmetry.space_group_name_H-M   'P 1'
#
loop_
_entity.id
_entity.type
_entity.pdbx_description
1 polymer ?
#
loop_
_entity_poly.entity_id
_entity_poly.type
_entity_poly.pdbx_seq_one_letter_code
_entity_poly.pdbx_strand_id
1 'polypeptide(L)'
;MPKITKNFSVKEMQCPCCGECDMDSSYMADLQEIRTICGFGFKVNSGYRCKSHNAKVSKSSRNDHTRGKAADIHMTNRYKRSILLRHLLGSGYFCDIAIAKTFIHIGR
;
A
#
# COMPACT_ATOMS: atom_id res chain seq x y z
N MET A 1 -7.33 -15.07 -10.98
CA MET A 1 -6.40 -14.73 -9.88
C MET A 1 -7.19 -14.32 -8.64
N PRO A 2 -6.80 -14.82 -7.46
CA PRO A 2 -7.47 -14.41 -6.24
C PRO A 2 -7.33 -12.91 -6.00
N LYS A 3 -8.42 -12.27 -5.61
CA LYS A 3 -8.45 -10.84 -5.31
C LYS A 3 -8.71 -10.62 -3.84
N ILE A 4 -8.09 -9.59 -3.26
CA ILE A 4 -8.39 -9.13 -1.91
C ILE A 4 -9.58 -8.17 -1.99
N THR A 5 -9.54 -7.23 -2.94
CA THR A 5 -10.60 -6.29 -3.24
C THR A 5 -10.74 -6.17 -4.75
N LYS A 6 -11.68 -5.35 -5.23
CA LYS A 6 -11.97 -5.20 -6.66
C LYS A 6 -10.71 -4.96 -7.52
N ASN A 7 -9.82 -4.09 -7.08
CA ASN A 7 -8.65 -3.67 -7.86
C ASN A 7 -7.30 -4.15 -7.31
N PHE A 8 -7.30 -4.93 -6.22
CA PHE A 8 -6.06 -5.43 -5.61
C PHE A 8 -6.08 -6.94 -5.48
N SER A 9 -5.08 -7.58 -6.05
CA SER A 9 -4.93 -9.05 -6.02
C SER A 9 -4.02 -9.49 -4.89
N VAL A 10 -4.15 -10.75 -4.49
CA VAL A 10 -3.23 -11.39 -3.54
C VAL A 10 -1.80 -11.32 -4.07
N LYS A 11 -1.61 -11.58 -5.38
CA LYS A 11 -0.29 -11.57 -6.00
C LYS A 11 0.41 -10.22 -5.87
N GLU A 12 -0.33 -9.12 -5.99
CA GLU A 12 0.23 -7.77 -5.84
C GLU A 12 0.67 -7.48 -4.42
N MET A 13 -0.05 -8.02 -3.43
CA MET A 13 0.14 -7.70 -2.01
C MET A 13 0.96 -8.73 -1.25
N GLN A 14 1.29 -9.88 -1.86
CA GLN A 14 2.02 -10.93 -1.17
C GLN A 14 3.49 -10.58 -0.94
N CYS A 15 4.06 -11.17 0.11
CA CYS A 15 5.49 -11.03 0.39
C CYS A 15 6.32 -11.64 -0.75
N PRO A 16 7.27 -10.90 -1.34
CA PRO A 16 8.04 -11.43 -2.46
C PRO A 16 8.99 -12.57 -2.10
N CYS A 17 9.35 -12.71 -0.83
CA CYS A 17 10.31 -13.78 -0.44
C CYS A 17 9.63 -15.10 -0.13
N CYS A 18 8.38 -15.10 0.34
CA CYS A 18 7.70 -16.34 0.78
C CYS A 18 6.30 -16.52 0.21
N GLY A 19 5.76 -15.51 -0.48
CA GLY A 19 4.43 -15.58 -1.06
C GLY A 19 3.28 -15.43 -0.06
N GLU A 20 3.59 -15.27 1.23
CA GLU A 20 2.56 -15.06 2.25
C GLU A 20 1.88 -13.70 2.05
N CYS A 21 0.57 -13.64 2.28
CA CYS A 21 -0.21 -12.42 2.14
C CYS A 21 -1.21 -12.34 3.28
N ASP A 22 -0.89 -11.53 4.29
CA ASP A 22 -1.73 -11.33 5.46
C ASP A 22 -2.10 -9.84 5.58
N MET A 23 -2.80 -9.35 4.57
CA MET A 23 -3.28 -7.97 4.56
C MET A 23 -4.53 -7.82 5.43
N ASP A 24 -4.56 -6.77 6.23
CA ASP A 24 -5.71 -6.40 7.05
C ASP A 24 -6.89 -6.02 6.16
N SER A 25 -8.05 -6.65 6.38
CA SER A 25 -9.22 -6.45 5.53
C SER A 25 -9.78 -5.02 5.61
N SER A 26 -9.75 -4.41 6.78
CA SER A 26 -10.19 -3.02 6.96
C SER A 26 -9.27 -2.05 6.22
N TYR A 27 -7.96 -2.25 6.32
CA TYR A 27 -6.98 -1.47 5.57
C TYR A 27 -7.22 -1.58 4.06
N MET A 28 -7.41 -2.80 3.57
CA MET A 28 -7.63 -3.04 2.13
C MET A 28 -8.92 -2.42 1.63
N ALA A 29 -9.98 -2.43 2.44
CA ALA A 29 -11.24 -1.79 2.08
C ALA A 29 -11.06 -0.28 1.93
N ASP A 30 -10.33 0.35 2.84
CA ASP A 30 -10.05 1.79 2.79
C ASP A 30 -9.14 2.15 1.61
N LEU A 31 -8.13 1.34 1.34
CA LEU A 31 -7.24 1.54 0.20
C LEU A 31 -8.01 1.40 -1.12
N GLN A 32 -8.93 0.43 -1.20
CA GLN A 32 -9.79 0.25 -2.36
C GLN A 32 -10.69 1.47 -2.59
N GLU A 33 -11.22 2.07 -1.53
CA GLU A 33 -12.03 3.28 -1.64
C GLU A 33 -11.23 4.43 -2.26
N ILE A 34 -10.00 4.63 -1.82
CA ILE A 34 -9.11 5.65 -2.39
C ILE A 34 -8.83 5.36 -3.87
N ARG A 35 -8.56 4.09 -4.21
CA ARG A 35 -8.32 3.67 -5.59
C ARG A 35 -9.52 3.99 -6.48
N THR A 36 -10.72 3.73 -5.99
CA THR A 36 -11.97 3.96 -6.72
C THR A 36 -12.21 5.46 -6.95
N ILE A 37 -12.02 6.26 -5.92
CA ILE A 37 -12.19 7.72 -6.00
C ILE A 37 -11.18 8.35 -6.96
N CYS A 38 -9.93 7.92 -6.91
CA CYS A 38 -8.87 8.43 -7.81
C CYS A 38 -9.15 8.11 -9.27
N GLY A 39 -9.72 6.95 -9.56
CA GLY A 39 -10.11 6.57 -10.91
C GLY A 39 -8.97 6.13 -11.83
N PHE A 40 -7.76 5.91 -11.29
CA PHE A 40 -6.62 5.43 -12.07
C PHE A 40 -5.90 4.28 -11.36
N GLY A 41 -5.08 3.52 -12.12
CA GLY A 41 -4.42 2.34 -11.59
C GLY A 41 -3.35 2.65 -10.55
N PHE A 42 -3.25 1.78 -9.55
CA PHE A 42 -2.19 1.80 -8.54
C PHE A 42 -1.27 0.62 -8.80
N LYS A 43 -0.01 0.90 -9.08
CA LYS A 43 1.01 -0.15 -9.19
C LYS A 43 1.63 -0.37 -7.81
N VAL A 44 1.43 -1.56 -7.26
CA VAL A 44 1.93 -1.90 -5.92
C VAL A 44 3.39 -2.32 -6.03
N ASN A 45 4.27 -1.59 -5.36
CA ASN A 45 5.69 -1.97 -5.23
C ASN A 45 5.88 -2.95 -4.08
N SER A 46 5.13 -2.76 -2.98
CA SER A 46 5.23 -3.60 -1.79
C SER A 46 3.93 -3.56 -1.02
N GLY A 47 3.43 -4.72 -0.63
CA GLY A 47 2.29 -4.86 0.27
C GLY A 47 2.74 -5.52 1.56
N TYR A 48 2.28 -6.76 1.80
CA TYR A 48 2.69 -7.53 2.96
C TYR A 48 4.16 -7.93 2.88
N ARG A 49 4.84 -7.84 4.02
CA ARG A 49 6.21 -8.35 4.19
C ARG A 49 6.25 -9.23 5.42
N CYS A 50 6.80 -10.44 5.28
CA CYS A 50 7.10 -11.26 6.46
C CYS A 50 8.22 -10.59 7.26
N LYS A 51 8.36 -10.96 8.52
CA LYS A 51 9.35 -10.33 9.43
C LYS A 51 10.77 -10.42 8.88
N SER A 52 11.15 -11.58 8.32
CA SER A 52 12.48 -11.79 7.74
C SER A 52 12.76 -10.85 6.58
N HIS A 53 11.82 -10.72 5.66
CA HIS A 53 11.98 -9.84 4.50
C HIS A 53 12.02 -8.37 4.93
N ASN A 54 11.14 -7.98 5.84
CA ASN A 54 11.08 -6.60 6.32
C ASN A 54 12.39 -6.19 7.01
N ALA A 55 13.00 -7.09 7.78
CA ALA A 55 14.28 -6.83 8.44
C ALA A 55 15.40 -6.53 7.45
N LYS A 56 15.33 -7.12 6.23
CA LYS A 56 16.35 -6.91 5.19
C LYS A 56 16.18 -5.59 4.43
N VAL A 57 14.94 -5.13 4.23
CA VAL A 57 14.65 -4.02 3.31
C VAL A 57 14.21 -2.73 4.01
N SER A 58 13.79 -2.80 5.26
CA SER A 58 13.29 -1.64 6.00
C SER A 58 14.29 -1.19 7.06
N LYS A 59 14.51 0.12 7.12
CA LYS A 59 15.32 0.76 8.17
C LYS A 59 14.43 1.38 9.25
N SER A 60 13.11 1.33 9.07
CA SER A 60 12.15 1.91 10.00
C SER A 60 11.87 0.95 11.16
N SER A 61 11.63 1.51 12.35
CA SER A 61 11.16 0.76 13.49
C SER A 61 9.68 0.40 13.40
N ARG A 62 8.95 1.03 12.48
CA ARG A 62 7.54 0.71 12.25
C ARG A 62 7.41 -0.59 11.45
N ASN A 63 6.43 -1.39 11.83
CA ASN A 63 6.19 -2.71 11.23
C ASN A 63 4.86 -2.78 10.48
N ASP A 64 4.45 -1.67 9.84
CA ASP A 64 3.14 -1.58 9.18
C ASP A 64 2.98 -2.64 8.08
N HIS A 65 4.03 -2.88 7.29
CA HIS A 65 4.02 -3.92 6.25
C HIS A 65 3.87 -5.33 6.83
N THR A 66 4.46 -5.60 7.99
CA THR A 66 4.36 -6.92 8.63
C THR A 66 3.02 -7.14 9.31
N ARG A 67 2.28 -6.08 9.58
CA ARG A 67 0.92 -6.14 10.14
C ARG A 67 -0.16 -6.15 9.06
N GLY A 68 0.24 -6.11 7.79
CA GLY A 68 -0.70 -6.03 6.68
C GLY A 68 -1.42 -4.69 6.59
N LYS A 69 -0.81 -3.63 7.09
CA LYS A 69 -1.40 -2.28 7.18
C LYS A 69 -0.58 -1.22 6.47
N ALA A 70 0.13 -1.62 5.43
CA ALA A 70 0.88 -0.68 4.60
C ALA A 70 1.02 -1.19 3.18
N ALA A 71 1.12 -0.26 2.24
CA ALA A 71 1.46 -0.54 0.86
C ALA A 71 2.27 0.64 0.31
N ASP A 72 3.22 0.32 -0.57
CA ASP A 72 3.98 1.32 -1.30
C ASP A 72 3.47 1.31 -2.74
N ILE A 73 2.96 2.44 -3.19
CA ILE A 73 2.35 2.59 -4.50
C ILE A 73 3.27 3.39 -5.41
N HIS A 74 3.71 2.76 -6.50
CA HIS A 74 4.50 3.44 -7.52
C HIS A 74 3.66 4.54 -8.17
N MET A 75 4.14 5.78 -8.12
CA MET A 75 3.39 6.91 -8.65
C MET A 75 4.37 8.04 -8.97
N THR A 76 4.72 8.20 -10.23
CA THR A 76 5.67 9.22 -10.69
C THR A 76 5.00 10.40 -11.39
N ASN A 77 3.78 10.22 -11.89
CA ASN A 77 3.04 11.28 -12.55
C ASN A 77 2.60 12.33 -11.52
N ARG A 78 3.07 13.57 -11.71
CA ARG A 78 2.85 14.64 -10.71
C ARG A 78 1.38 14.95 -10.43
N TYR A 79 0.54 14.88 -11.46
CA TYR A 79 -0.89 15.16 -11.31
C TYR A 79 -1.60 14.04 -10.55
N LYS A 80 -1.28 12.79 -10.89
CA LYS A 80 -1.83 11.62 -10.18
C LYS A 80 -1.36 11.59 -8.73
N ARG A 81 -0.09 11.95 -8.45
CA ARG A 81 0.42 12.08 -7.08
C ARG A 81 -0.39 13.08 -6.28
N SER A 82 -0.67 14.24 -6.87
CA SER A 82 -1.45 15.30 -6.20
C SER A 82 -2.88 14.83 -5.90
N ILE A 83 -3.52 14.17 -6.84
CA ILE A 83 -4.88 13.63 -6.67
C ILE A 83 -4.88 12.57 -5.57
N LEU A 84 -3.94 11.63 -5.62
CA LEU A 84 -3.81 10.57 -4.62
C LEU A 84 -3.60 11.14 -3.22
N LEU A 85 -2.65 12.07 -3.08
CA LEU A 85 -2.36 12.69 -1.77
C LEU A 85 -3.56 13.46 -1.23
N ARG A 86 -4.28 14.16 -2.09
CA ARG A 86 -5.48 14.89 -1.67
C ARG A 86 -6.50 13.95 -1.04
N HIS A 87 -6.76 12.82 -1.66
CA HIS A 87 -7.74 11.86 -1.16
C HIS A 87 -7.23 11.11 0.07
N LEU A 88 -5.93 10.75 0.09
CA LEU A 88 -5.32 10.10 1.26
C LEU A 88 -5.42 10.98 2.50
N LEU A 89 -5.01 12.24 2.38
CA LEU A 89 -5.00 13.18 3.50
C LEU A 89 -6.42 13.57 3.91
N GLY A 90 -7.31 13.72 2.93
CA GLY A 90 -8.70 14.10 3.19
C GLY A 90 -9.53 12.99 3.82
N SER A 91 -9.16 11.73 3.63
CA SER A 91 -9.93 10.58 4.15
C SER A 91 -9.81 10.40 5.65
N GLY A 92 -8.65 10.72 6.21
CA GLY A 92 -8.35 10.43 7.61
C GLY A 92 -8.14 8.95 7.91
N TYR A 93 -8.09 8.08 6.89
CA TYR A 93 -7.96 6.63 7.07
C TYR A 93 -6.55 6.18 7.42
N PHE A 94 -5.54 6.94 7.01
CA PHE A 94 -4.14 6.53 7.09
C PHE A 94 -3.34 7.54 7.91
N CYS A 95 -2.58 7.06 8.88
CA CYS A 95 -1.81 7.92 9.78
C CYS A 95 -0.32 8.00 9.43
N ASP A 96 0.13 7.22 8.44
CA ASP A 96 1.54 7.19 8.05
C ASP A 96 1.65 7.25 6.52
N ILE A 97 1.75 8.48 6.02
CA ILE A 97 1.88 8.74 4.58
C ILE A 97 3.26 9.34 4.35
N ALA A 98 4.12 8.61 3.63
CA ALA A 98 5.47 9.07 3.31
C ALA A 98 5.62 9.22 1.80
N ILE A 99 6.14 10.38 1.39
CA ILE A 99 6.28 10.73 -0.03
C ILE A 99 7.74 10.49 -0.44
N ALA A 100 7.96 9.45 -1.25
CA ALA A 100 9.27 9.17 -1.83
C ALA A 100 9.32 9.66 -3.28
N LYS A 101 10.49 9.62 -3.87
CA LYS A 101 10.70 10.12 -5.24
C LYS A 101 9.82 9.41 -6.27
N THR A 102 9.71 8.10 -6.18
CA THR A 102 8.99 7.28 -7.17
C THR A 102 7.76 6.57 -6.64
N PHE A 103 7.52 6.62 -5.32
CA PHE A 103 6.38 5.94 -4.72
C PHE A 103 5.84 6.72 -3.53
N ILE A 104 4.66 6.34 -3.09
CA ILE A 104 4.03 6.88 -1.89
C ILE A 104 3.75 5.71 -0.96
N HIS A 105 4.27 5.80 0.27
CA HIS A 105 3.99 4.84 1.33
C HIS A 105 2.67 5.23 1.99
N ILE A 106 1.77 4.26 2.10
CA ILE A 106 0.45 4.45 2.69
C ILE A 106 0.32 3.44 3.82
N GLY A 107 0.40 3.92 5.06
CA GLY A 107 0.37 3.08 6.25
C GLY A 107 -0.66 3.50 7.28
N ARG A 108 -0.90 2.59 8.22
CA ARG A 108 -1.88 2.85 9.27
C ARG A 108 -1.40 2.47 10.67
#